data_6d963838a297ff86e0da8e678ee470f9
#
_entry.id   6d963838a297ff86e0da8e678ee470f9
#
_cell.length_a   1.000
_cell.length_b   1.000
_cell.length_c   1.000
_cell.angle_alpha   90.00
_cell.angle_beta   90.00
_cell.angle_gamma   90.00
#
_symmetry.space_group_name_H-M   'P 1'
#
loop_
_entity.id
_entity.type
_entity.pdbx_description
1 polymer ?
#
loop_
_entity_poly.entity_id
_entity_poly.type
_entity_poly.pdbx_seq_one_letter_code
_entity_poly.pdbx_strand_id
1 'polypeptide(L)'
;MKRRIFLVSALLVVVPVLALARVPNASKADQLREGMRRLWDDHVVWTRLFIISTLSDLPDAPATTERLLQNQTDIGNAIKPFYGEAAGTKLTGLLREHILIAADIVKGAKVGDTGKVDAAKTKWNANADEIAVFLSGANPQSWPAADMKSMMREHLAATATELEMRLKKDWKGDVAAFDRVEDQIMHMADMLSEGIIKQFPDKVAG
;
A
#
# COMPACT_ATOMS: atom_id res chain seq x y z
N MET A 1 11.58 3.56 87.33
CA MET A 1 11.80 3.01 85.99
C MET A 1 10.48 3.08 85.23
N LYS A 2 10.34 4.05 84.28
CA LYS A 2 9.08 4.22 83.46
C LYS A 2 9.30 3.50 82.08
N ARG A 3 8.57 2.39 81.81
CA ARG A 3 8.60 1.70 80.57
C ARG A 3 7.78 2.51 79.54
N ARG A 4 8.40 2.98 78.50
CA ARG A 4 7.72 3.57 77.31
C ARG A 4 7.31 2.44 76.33
N ILE A 5 6.00 2.26 76.09
CA ILE A 5 5.46 1.37 75.12
C ILE A 5 5.40 2.16 73.80
N PHE A 6 6.16 1.74 72.78
CA PHE A 6 6.03 2.27 71.43
C PHE A 6 4.95 1.47 70.69
N LEU A 7 3.85 2.13 70.36
CA LEU A 7 2.82 1.63 69.45
C LEU A 7 3.32 1.83 68.01
N VAL A 8 3.63 0.73 67.30
CA VAL A 8 3.93 0.76 65.84
C VAL A 8 2.62 0.63 65.13
N SER A 9 2.12 1.73 64.56
CA SER A 9 0.97 1.70 63.67
C SER A 9 1.39 1.20 62.25
N ALA A 10 0.96 0.01 61.90
CA ALA A 10 1.14 -0.51 60.55
C ALA A 10 0.15 0.19 59.61
N LEU A 11 0.68 1.02 58.69
CA LEU A 11 -0.10 1.64 57.62
C LEU A 11 -0.32 0.61 56.51
N LEU A 12 -1.55 0.09 56.36
CA LEU A 12 -1.90 -0.79 55.25
C LEU A 12 -2.06 0.03 53.98
N VAL A 13 -1.08 -0.01 53.09
CA VAL A 13 -1.15 0.61 51.76
C VAL A 13 -1.96 -0.34 50.88
N VAL A 14 -3.21 0.01 50.65
CA VAL A 14 -4.06 -0.64 49.63
C VAL A 14 -3.65 -0.11 48.27
N VAL A 15 -2.88 -0.88 47.52
CA VAL A 15 -2.56 -0.59 46.11
C VAL A 15 -3.77 -1.01 45.28
N PRO A 16 -4.44 -0.11 44.59
CA PRO A 16 -5.52 -0.52 43.67
C PRO A 16 -4.91 -1.35 42.54
N VAL A 17 -5.33 -2.60 42.40
CA VAL A 17 -5.04 -3.43 41.24
C VAL A 17 -5.85 -2.83 40.08
N LEU A 18 -5.21 -1.98 39.26
CA LEU A 18 -5.77 -1.60 37.98
C LEU A 18 -5.93 -2.87 37.13
N ALA A 19 -7.16 -3.32 36.97
CA ALA A 19 -7.49 -4.34 36.01
C ALA A 19 -7.07 -3.84 34.61
N LEU A 20 -6.00 -4.41 34.05
CA LEU A 20 -5.62 -4.17 32.66
C LEU A 20 -6.80 -4.64 31.80
N ALA A 21 -7.56 -3.68 31.31
CA ALA A 21 -8.59 -3.96 30.32
C ALA A 21 -7.93 -4.67 29.14
N ARG A 22 -8.36 -5.91 28.89
CA ARG A 22 -7.86 -6.69 27.75
C ARG A 22 -8.29 -5.95 26.49
N VAL A 23 -7.34 -5.41 25.72
CA VAL A 23 -7.63 -4.84 24.42
C VAL A 23 -8.23 -5.97 23.57
N PRO A 24 -9.45 -5.81 23.05
CA PRO A 24 -10.04 -6.84 22.19
C PRO A 24 -9.09 -7.11 21.03
N ASN A 25 -8.87 -8.39 20.70
CA ASN A 25 -8.14 -8.73 19.49
C ASN A 25 -8.88 -8.11 18.29
N ALA A 26 -8.15 -7.44 17.39
CA ALA A 26 -8.73 -6.91 16.16
C ALA A 26 -9.46 -8.05 15.40
N SER A 27 -10.64 -7.77 14.86
CA SER A 27 -11.38 -8.74 14.06
C SER A 27 -10.56 -9.13 12.82
N LYS A 28 -10.85 -10.28 12.23
CA LYS A 28 -10.19 -10.69 10.98
C LYS A 28 -10.44 -9.67 9.85
N ALA A 29 -11.61 -9.02 9.84
CA ALA A 29 -11.90 -7.94 8.91
C ALA A 29 -10.99 -6.73 9.12
N ASP A 30 -10.74 -6.33 10.38
CA ASP A 30 -9.82 -5.24 10.69
C ASP A 30 -8.37 -5.61 10.34
N GLN A 31 -7.96 -6.85 10.61
CA GLN A 31 -6.64 -7.35 10.21
C GLN A 31 -6.46 -7.32 8.68
N LEU A 32 -7.51 -7.64 7.92
CA LEU A 32 -7.48 -7.55 6.45
C LEU A 32 -7.34 -6.09 5.99
N ARG A 33 -8.13 -5.16 6.55
CA ARG A 33 -8.02 -3.72 6.22
C ARG A 33 -6.63 -3.19 6.49
N GLU A 34 -6.10 -3.46 7.68
CA GLU A 34 -4.77 -3.01 8.08
C GLU A 34 -3.68 -3.63 7.20
N GLY A 35 -3.78 -4.93 6.93
CA GLY A 35 -2.86 -5.64 6.03
C GLY A 35 -2.87 -5.08 4.62
N MET A 36 -4.06 -4.80 4.05
CA MET A 36 -4.20 -4.20 2.72
C MET A 36 -3.65 -2.77 2.69
N ARG A 37 -3.99 -1.93 3.66
CA ARG A 37 -3.42 -0.58 3.76
C ARG A 37 -1.90 -0.60 3.79
N ARG A 38 -1.30 -1.46 4.62
CA ARG A 38 0.16 -1.59 4.69
C ARG A 38 0.79 -2.03 3.37
N LEU A 39 0.20 -3.00 2.66
CA LEU A 39 0.73 -3.48 1.39
C LEU A 39 0.69 -2.41 0.29
N TRP A 40 -0.38 -1.63 0.26
CA TRP A 40 -0.54 -0.57 -0.73
C TRP A 40 0.26 0.70 -0.37
N ASP A 41 0.43 0.99 0.92
CA ASP A 41 1.39 2.00 1.40
C ASP A 41 2.83 1.62 1.01
N ASP A 42 3.26 0.40 1.32
CA ASP A 42 4.55 -0.14 0.88
C ASP A 42 4.73 0.00 -0.65
N HIS A 43 3.66 -0.19 -1.45
CA HIS A 43 3.71 -0.03 -2.90
C HIS A 43 4.13 1.39 -3.31
N VAL A 44 3.49 2.41 -2.78
CA VAL A 44 3.78 3.81 -3.16
C VAL A 44 5.06 4.33 -2.52
N VAL A 45 5.37 3.94 -1.30
CA VAL A 45 6.63 4.30 -0.62
C VAL A 45 7.82 3.72 -1.37
N TRP A 46 7.80 2.43 -1.74
CA TRP A 46 8.89 1.83 -2.50
C TRP A 46 8.96 2.34 -3.93
N THR A 47 7.83 2.74 -4.54
CA THR A 47 7.81 3.45 -5.83
C THR A 47 8.52 4.80 -5.72
N ARG A 48 8.22 5.59 -4.68
CA ARG A 48 8.90 6.85 -4.42
C ARG A 48 10.41 6.67 -4.24
N LEU A 49 10.81 5.71 -3.41
CA LEU A 49 12.24 5.43 -3.19
C LEU A 49 12.93 5.00 -4.49
N PHE A 50 12.29 4.18 -5.31
CA PHE A 50 12.79 3.79 -6.62
C PHE A 50 12.96 5.00 -7.55
N ILE A 51 11.98 5.92 -7.61
CA ILE A 51 12.06 7.15 -8.41
C ILE A 51 13.25 8.00 -7.93
N ILE A 52 13.37 8.23 -6.63
CA ILE A 52 14.44 9.02 -6.03
C ILE A 52 15.81 8.42 -6.35
N SER A 53 16.00 7.14 -6.06
CA SER A 53 17.27 6.43 -6.25
C SER A 53 17.67 6.40 -7.72
N THR A 54 16.71 6.13 -8.63
CA THR A 54 16.98 6.08 -10.07
C THR A 54 17.34 7.44 -10.64
N LEU A 55 16.59 8.50 -10.31
CA LEU A 55 16.83 9.84 -10.84
C LEU A 55 18.11 10.48 -10.30
N SER A 56 18.50 10.11 -9.08
CA SER A 56 19.68 10.67 -8.39
C SER A 56 20.94 9.78 -8.51
N ASP A 57 20.90 8.70 -9.31
CA ASP A 57 22.01 7.75 -9.48
C ASP A 57 22.53 7.18 -8.15
N LEU A 58 21.62 6.91 -7.19
CA LEU A 58 22.00 6.34 -5.93
C LEU A 58 22.35 4.86 -6.07
N PRO A 59 23.34 4.35 -5.32
CA PRO A 59 23.80 2.97 -5.44
C PRO A 59 22.78 1.93 -4.96
N ASP A 60 21.74 2.34 -4.24
CA ASP A 60 20.67 1.49 -3.74
C ASP A 60 19.52 1.25 -4.74
N ALA A 61 19.55 1.89 -5.93
CA ALA A 61 18.50 1.75 -6.94
C ALA A 61 18.18 0.29 -7.33
N PRO A 62 19.14 -0.64 -7.44
CA PRO A 62 18.82 -2.05 -7.67
C PRO A 62 18.06 -2.69 -6.51
N ALA A 63 18.46 -2.42 -5.26
CA ALA A 63 17.84 -2.98 -4.06
C ALA A 63 16.40 -2.44 -3.85
N THR A 64 16.18 -1.14 -4.08
CA THR A 64 14.84 -0.54 -4.02
C THR A 64 13.92 -1.11 -5.10
N THR A 65 14.44 -1.36 -6.31
CA THR A 65 13.69 -2.01 -7.39
C THR A 65 13.29 -3.43 -7.02
N GLU A 66 14.21 -4.23 -6.48
CA GLU A 66 13.94 -5.59 -6.05
C GLU A 66 12.88 -5.63 -4.95
N ARG A 67 13.00 -4.76 -3.95
CA ARG A 67 12.02 -4.66 -2.87
C ARG A 67 10.63 -4.24 -3.37
N LEU A 68 10.56 -3.29 -4.31
CA LEU A 68 9.31 -2.89 -4.95
C LEU A 68 8.67 -4.06 -5.72
N LEU A 69 9.45 -4.82 -6.48
CA LEU A 69 8.97 -6.01 -7.18
C LEU A 69 8.51 -7.12 -6.21
N GLN A 70 9.15 -7.26 -5.04
CA GLN A 70 8.71 -8.18 -4.00
C GLN A 70 7.36 -7.78 -3.43
N ASN A 71 7.09 -6.49 -3.22
CA ASN A 71 5.80 -6.01 -2.76
C ASN A 71 4.64 -6.45 -3.69
N GLN A 72 4.87 -6.51 -5.01
CA GLN A 72 3.85 -6.99 -5.95
C GLN A 72 3.51 -8.48 -5.71
N THR A 73 4.50 -9.27 -5.31
CA THR A 73 4.30 -10.67 -4.90
C THR A 73 3.52 -10.74 -3.58
N ASP A 74 3.83 -9.86 -2.64
CA ASP A 74 3.17 -9.80 -1.33
C ASP A 74 1.68 -9.44 -1.50
N ILE A 75 1.35 -8.47 -2.36
CA ILE A 75 -0.03 -8.09 -2.70
C ILE A 75 -0.78 -9.27 -3.35
N GLY A 76 -0.18 -9.94 -4.33
CA GLY A 76 -0.79 -11.12 -4.96
C GLY A 76 -1.01 -12.25 -3.98
N ASN A 77 -0.10 -12.47 -3.03
CA ASN A 77 -0.25 -13.48 -1.98
C ASN A 77 -1.39 -13.14 -1.02
N ALA A 78 -1.61 -11.87 -0.70
CA ALA A 78 -2.65 -11.43 0.22
C ALA A 78 -4.08 -11.78 -0.24
N ILE A 79 -4.31 -11.88 -1.56
CA ILE A 79 -5.64 -12.24 -2.10
C ILE A 79 -5.85 -13.75 -2.27
N LYS A 80 -4.80 -14.58 -2.22
CA LYS A 80 -4.91 -16.04 -2.41
C LYS A 80 -5.89 -16.73 -1.46
N PRO A 81 -5.98 -16.38 -0.17
CA PRO A 81 -6.95 -16.99 0.74
C PRO A 81 -8.41 -16.79 0.30
N PHE A 82 -8.68 -15.75 -0.48
CA PHE A 82 -10.02 -15.38 -0.95
C PHE A 82 -10.30 -15.89 -2.36
N TYR A 83 -9.38 -15.65 -3.30
CA TYR A 83 -9.58 -15.90 -4.72
C TYR A 83 -8.78 -17.09 -5.28
N GLY A 84 -7.95 -17.74 -4.47
CA GLY A 84 -7.14 -18.91 -4.85
C GLY A 84 -5.79 -18.55 -5.48
N GLU A 85 -4.95 -19.58 -5.65
CA GLU A 85 -3.57 -19.48 -6.15
C GLU A 85 -3.48 -18.85 -7.53
N ALA A 86 -4.35 -19.27 -8.46
CA ALA A 86 -4.33 -18.78 -9.84
C ALA A 86 -4.59 -17.27 -9.93
N ALA A 87 -5.56 -16.76 -9.15
CA ALA A 87 -5.87 -15.34 -9.10
C ALA A 87 -4.74 -14.53 -8.48
N GLY A 88 -4.16 -14.99 -7.36
CA GLY A 88 -3.01 -14.32 -6.74
C GLY A 88 -1.78 -14.26 -7.65
N THR A 89 -1.49 -15.36 -8.35
CA THR A 89 -0.39 -15.41 -9.33
C THR A 89 -0.64 -14.47 -10.51
N LYS A 90 -1.88 -14.43 -11.03
CA LYS A 90 -2.23 -13.51 -12.13
C LYS A 90 -2.09 -12.05 -11.70
N LEU A 91 -2.58 -11.68 -10.52
CA LEU A 91 -2.43 -10.32 -9.99
C LEU A 91 -0.95 -9.95 -9.80
N THR A 92 -0.15 -10.84 -9.21
CA THR A 92 1.31 -10.64 -9.11
C THR A 92 1.93 -10.33 -10.47
N GLY A 93 1.59 -11.08 -11.51
CA GLY A 93 2.10 -10.87 -12.87
C GLY A 93 1.75 -9.49 -13.41
N LEU A 94 0.48 -9.10 -13.31
CA LEU A 94 0.00 -7.80 -13.78
C LEU A 94 0.67 -6.64 -13.04
N LEU A 95 0.79 -6.73 -11.71
CA LEU A 95 1.41 -5.69 -10.90
C LEU A 95 2.92 -5.60 -11.14
N ARG A 96 3.63 -6.72 -11.31
CA ARG A 96 5.06 -6.71 -11.65
C ARG A 96 5.30 -6.07 -13.02
N GLU A 97 4.47 -6.36 -14.00
CA GLU A 97 4.52 -5.72 -15.32
C GLU A 97 4.27 -4.21 -15.20
N HIS A 98 3.29 -3.80 -14.37
CA HIS A 98 3.00 -2.41 -14.06
C HIS A 98 4.25 -1.66 -13.59
N ILE A 99 4.98 -2.22 -12.64
CA ILE A 99 6.22 -1.64 -12.10
C ILE A 99 7.33 -1.59 -13.16
N LEU A 100 7.51 -2.64 -13.95
CA LEU A 100 8.56 -2.67 -14.97
C LEU A 100 8.32 -1.61 -16.07
N ILE A 101 7.06 -1.40 -16.47
CA ILE A 101 6.70 -0.35 -17.43
C ILE A 101 6.92 1.05 -16.80
N ALA A 102 6.53 1.24 -15.52
CA ALA A 102 6.80 2.49 -14.80
C ALA A 102 8.31 2.77 -14.72
N ALA A 103 9.14 1.73 -14.51
CA ALA A 103 10.60 1.87 -14.51
C ALA A 103 11.14 2.34 -15.87
N ASP A 104 10.55 1.89 -16.97
CA ASP A 104 10.92 2.37 -18.31
C ASP A 104 10.55 3.85 -18.50
N ILE A 105 9.41 4.30 -17.95
CA ILE A 105 9.02 5.73 -17.94
C ILE A 105 10.06 6.55 -17.18
N VAL A 106 10.42 6.15 -15.96
CA VAL A 106 11.40 6.87 -15.11
C VAL A 106 12.75 6.96 -15.79
N LYS A 107 13.25 5.85 -16.35
CA LYS A 107 14.55 5.80 -17.06
C LYS A 107 14.54 6.64 -18.33
N GLY A 108 13.48 6.57 -19.12
CA GLY A 108 13.31 7.38 -20.32
C GLY A 108 13.26 8.87 -20.01
N ALA A 109 12.48 9.24 -18.99
CA ALA A 109 12.35 10.63 -18.54
C ALA A 109 13.67 11.19 -18.00
N LYS A 110 14.46 10.38 -17.28
CA LYS A 110 15.79 10.76 -16.78
C LYS A 110 16.73 11.23 -17.89
N VAL A 111 16.71 10.56 -19.05
CA VAL A 111 17.57 10.88 -20.19
C VAL A 111 16.92 11.78 -21.24
N GLY A 112 15.67 12.22 -20.99
CA GLY A 112 14.93 13.10 -21.90
C GLY A 112 14.44 12.41 -23.18
N ASP A 113 14.35 11.07 -23.20
CA ASP A 113 13.83 10.29 -24.34
C ASP A 113 12.30 10.27 -24.32
N THR A 114 11.71 11.34 -24.89
CA THR A 114 10.24 11.51 -24.93
C THR A 114 9.55 10.40 -25.70
N GLY A 115 10.17 9.86 -26.76
CA GLY A 115 9.60 8.77 -27.55
C GLY A 115 9.45 7.48 -26.73
N LYS A 116 10.47 7.13 -25.94
CA LYS A 116 10.38 5.99 -25.02
C LYS A 116 9.34 6.22 -23.92
N VAL A 117 9.30 7.43 -23.36
CA VAL A 117 8.32 7.79 -22.31
C VAL A 117 6.90 7.64 -22.83
N ASP A 118 6.58 8.14 -24.02
CA ASP A 118 5.23 8.08 -24.60
C ASP A 118 4.82 6.64 -24.94
N ALA A 119 5.75 5.86 -25.52
CA ALA A 119 5.52 4.44 -25.77
C ALA A 119 5.29 3.65 -24.47
N ALA A 120 6.06 3.91 -23.42
CA ALA A 120 5.89 3.28 -22.13
C ALA A 120 4.60 3.72 -21.44
N LYS A 121 4.21 5.00 -21.48
CA LYS A 121 2.92 5.49 -20.96
C LYS A 121 1.72 4.80 -21.64
N THR A 122 1.80 4.57 -22.95
CA THR A 122 0.75 3.85 -23.68
C THR A 122 0.59 2.42 -23.13
N LYS A 123 1.69 1.70 -22.92
CA LYS A 123 1.67 0.35 -22.32
C LYS A 123 1.18 0.38 -20.87
N TRP A 124 1.58 1.40 -20.10
CA TRP A 124 1.21 1.54 -18.70
C TRP A 124 -0.30 1.72 -18.53
N ASN A 125 -0.91 2.54 -19.40
CA ASN A 125 -2.37 2.70 -19.43
C ASN A 125 -3.08 1.39 -19.82
N ALA A 126 -2.56 0.66 -20.80
CA ALA A 126 -3.13 -0.64 -21.20
C ALA A 126 -3.06 -1.65 -20.04
N ASN A 127 -1.90 -1.77 -19.39
CA ASN A 127 -1.74 -2.63 -18.22
C ASN A 127 -2.66 -2.21 -17.05
N ALA A 128 -2.85 -0.92 -16.80
CA ALA A 128 -3.80 -0.42 -15.80
C ALA A 128 -5.25 -0.84 -16.12
N ASP A 129 -5.65 -0.78 -17.39
CA ASP A 129 -6.96 -1.27 -17.83
C ASP A 129 -7.09 -2.80 -17.64
N GLU A 130 -6.02 -3.57 -17.86
CA GLU A 130 -6.01 -5.02 -17.59
C GLU A 130 -6.14 -5.34 -16.11
N ILE A 131 -5.45 -4.60 -15.23
CA ILE A 131 -5.60 -4.72 -13.77
C ILE A 131 -7.05 -4.42 -13.37
N ALA A 132 -7.63 -3.34 -13.88
CA ALA A 132 -9.01 -2.96 -13.60
C ALA A 132 -10.02 -4.04 -14.05
N VAL A 133 -9.82 -4.61 -15.23
CA VAL A 133 -10.65 -5.71 -15.76
C VAL A 133 -10.51 -6.96 -14.90
N PHE A 134 -9.29 -7.31 -14.48
CA PHE A 134 -9.06 -8.45 -13.61
C PHE A 134 -9.77 -8.29 -12.27
N LEU A 135 -9.62 -7.14 -11.60
CA LEU A 135 -10.25 -6.85 -10.31
C LEU A 135 -11.78 -6.88 -10.44
N SER A 136 -12.33 -6.20 -11.43
CA SER A 136 -13.77 -6.19 -11.70
C SER A 136 -14.32 -7.60 -12.00
N GLY A 137 -13.57 -8.41 -12.74
CA GLY A 137 -13.94 -9.81 -13.00
C GLY A 137 -13.98 -10.67 -11.73
N ALA A 138 -13.12 -10.38 -10.75
CA ALA A 138 -13.07 -11.10 -9.48
C ALA A 138 -14.22 -10.70 -8.52
N ASN A 139 -14.67 -9.45 -8.54
CA ASN A 139 -15.74 -8.94 -7.68
C ASN A 139 -16.55 -7.82 -8.37
N PRO A 140 -17.36 -8.12 -9.38
CA PRO A 140 -18.04 -7.10 -10.17
C PRO A 140 -19.07 -6.29 -9.40
N GLN A 141 -19.59 -6.83 -8.29
CA GLN A 141 -20.57 -6.12 -7.45
C GLN A 141 -19.93 -5.01 -6.62
N SER A 142 -18.74 -5.25 -6.07
CA SER A 142 -18.04 -4.28 -5.23
C SER A 142 -17.04 -3.44 -6.03
N TRP A 143 -16.58 -3.95 -7.17
CA TRP A 143 -15.56 -3.33 -8.04
C TRP A 143 -16.07 -3.20 -9.48
N PRO A 144 -17.02 -2.30 -9.75
CA PRO A 144 -17.51 -2.07 -11.12
C PRO A 144 -16.38 -1.66 -12.05
N ALA A 145 -16.40 -2.16 -13.30
CA ALA A 145 -15.28 -1.97 -14.23
C ALA A 145 -14.95 -0.49 -14.52
N ALA A 146 -15.99 0.36 -14.57
CA ALA A 146 -15.80 1.79 -14.78
C ALA A 146 -15.07 2.45 -13.62
N ASP A 147 -15.44 2.10 -12.39
CA ASP A 147 -14.83 2.65 -11.16
C ASP A 147 -13.38 2.19 -11.02
N MET A 148 -13.11 0.89 -11.31
CA MET A 148 -11.75 0.36 -11.29
C MET A 148 -10.85 1.06 -12.32
N LYS A 149 -11.35 1.29 -13.53
CA LYS A 149 -10.60 2.01 -14.56
C LYS A 149 -10.34 3.48 -14.17
N SER A 150 -11.34 4.16 -13.61
CA SER A 150 -11.18 5.54 -13.12
C SER A 150 -10.09 5.61 -12.05
N MET A 151 -10.17 4.73 -11.05
CA MET A 151 -9.21 4.68 -9.95
C MET A 151 -7.79 4.38 -10.43
N MET A 152 -7.61 3.43 -11.33
CA MET A 152 -6.28 3.15 -11.90
C MET A 152 -5.73 4.37 -12.66
N ARG A 153 -6.56 5.08 -13.43
CA ARG A 153 -6.13 6.30 -14.13
C ARG A 153 -5.75 7.44 -13.20
N GLU A 154 -6.50 7.62 -12.11
CA GLU A 154 -6.17 8.58 -11.06
C GLU A 154 -4.82 8.25 -10.42
N HIS A 155 -4.58 6.97 -10.12
CA HIS A 155 -3.30 6.50 -9.61
C HIS A 155 -2.13 6.81 -10.56
N LEU A 156 -2.28 6.48 -11.85
CA LEU A 156 -1.26 6.76 -12.85
C LEU A 156 -0.98 8.27 -12.98
N ALA A 157 -2.03 9.08 -12.98
CA ALA A 157 -1.90 10.53 -13.10
C ALA A 157 -1.19 11.15 -11.88
N ALA A 158 -1.52 10.70 -10.67
CA ALA A 158 -0.87 11.15 -9.45
C ALA A 158 0.62 10.80 -9.43
N THR A 159 0.97 9.53 -9.74
CA THR A 159 2.36 9.06 -9.81
C THR A 159 3.15 9.76 -10.92
N ALA A 160 2.54 10.02 -12.08
CA ALA A 160 3.18 10.78 -13.16
C ALA A 160 3.47 12.23 -12.73
N THR A 161 2.58 12.85 -11.96
CA THR A 161 2.78 14.19 -11.40
C THR A 161 3.94 14.21 -10.41
N GLU A 162 4.04 13.22 -9.53
CA GLU A 162 5.18 13.08 -8.60
C GLU A 162 6.50 13.01 -9.35
N LEU A 163 6.59 12.13 -10.36
CA LEU A 163 7.77 12.01 -11.22
C LEU A 163 8.13 13.33 -11.90
N GLU A 164 7.14 14.06 -12.43
CA GLU A 164 7.33 15.34 -13.12
C GLU A 164 7.88 16.41 -12.17
N MET A 165 7.30 16.55 -10.97
CA MET A 165 7.77 17.52 -9.96
C MET A 165 9.20 17.20 -9.54
N ARG A 166 9.51 15.91 -9.35
CA ARG A 166 10.87 15.45 -9.02
C ARG A 166 11.89 15.80 -10.10
N LEU A 167 11.55 15.58 -11.38
CA LEU A 167 12.40 15.92 -12.53
C LEU A 167 12.65 17.44 -12.64
N LYS A 168 11.63 18.25 -12.35
CA LYS A 168 11.72 19.72 -12.30
C LYS A 168 12.50 20.24 -11.10
N LYS A 169 12.87 19.39 -10.15
CA LYS A 169 13.47 19.76 -8.86
C LYS A 169 12.58 20.70 -8.05
N ASP A 170 11.27 20.64 -8.27
CA ASP A 170 10.27 21.30 -7.43
C ASP A 170 9.99 20.42 -6.20
N TRP A 171 10.85 20.56 -5.19
CA TRP A 171 10.81 19.70 -3.99
C TRP A 171 9.52 19.85 -3.18
N LYS A 172 8.89 21.04 -3.17
CA LYS A 172 7.60 21.24 -2.51
C LYS A 172 6.47 20.60 -3.31
N GLY A 173 6.48 20.77 -4.62
CA GLY A 173 5.55 20.13 -5.53
C GLY A 173 5.68 18.59 -5.49
N ASP A 174 6.91 18.07 -5.44
CA ASP A 174 7.21 16.65 -5.31
C ASP A 174 6.59 16.04 -4.02
N VAL A 175 6.80 16.68 -2.86
CA VAL A 175 6.21 16.22 -1.58
C VAL A 175 4.68 16.28 -1.65
N ALA A 176 4.11 17.40 -2.08
CA ALA A 176 2.65 17.55 -2.20
C ALA A 176 2.02 16.59 -3.25
N ALA A 177 2.78 16.18 -4.27
CA ALA A 177 2.34 15.17 -5.22
C ALA A 177 2.33 13.78 -4.58
N PHE A 178 3.32 13.45 -3.76
CA PHE A 178 3.36 12.20 -3.03
C PHE A 178 2.23 12.08 -2.01
N ASP A 179 1.92 13.14 -1.26
CA ASP A 179 0.76 13.15 -0.35
C ASP A 179 -0.53 12.75 -1.09
N ARG A 180 -0.72 13.22 -2.33
CA ARG A 180 -1.87 12.83 -3.16
C ARG A 180 -1.82 11.38 -3.64
N VAL A 181 -0.62 10.86 -3.94
CA VAL A 181 -0.44 9.44 -4.28
C VAL A 181 -0.82 8.56 -3.08
N GLU A 182 -0.38 8.94 -1.87
CA GLU A 182 -0.66 8.24 -0.64
C GLU A 182 -2.17 8.26 -0.31
N ASP A 183 -2.81 9.43 -0.35
CA ASP A 183 -4.27 9.54 -0.13
C ASP A 183 -5.05 8.67 -1.11
N GLN A 184 -4.69 8.67 -2.39
CA GLN A 184 -5.35 7.90 -3.42
C GLN A 184 -5.17 6.39 -3.21
N ILE A 185 -3.95 5.94 -2.87
CA ILE A 185 -3.69 4.52 -2.67
C ILE A 185 -4.35 3.98 -1.40
N MET A 186 -4.46 4.80 -0.34
CA MET A 186 -5.21 4.43 0.85
C MET A 186 -6.70 4.25 0.56
N HIS A 187 -7.29 5.15 -0.23
CA HIS A 187 -8.67 4.99 -0.69
C HIS A 187 -8.87 3.69 -1.50
N MET A 188 -7.93 3.37 -2.39
CA MET A 188 -7.94 2.12 -3.15
C MET A 188 -7.82 0.90 -2.23
N ALA A 189 -6.93 0.91 -1.25
CA ALA A 189 -6.74 -0.17 -0.28
C ALA A 189 -8.03 -0.44 0.52
N ASP A 190 -8.70 0.62 0.97
CA ASP A 190 -9.96 0.52 1.69
C ASP A 190 -11.07 -0.07 0.83
N MET A 191 -11.23 0.43 -0.39
CA MET A 191 -12.23 -0.07 -1.31
C MET A 191 -12.01 -1.55 -1.68
N LEU A 192 -10.76 -1.96 -1.90
CA LEU A 192 -10.42 -3.35 -2.18
C LEU A 192 -10.69 -4.25 -0.98
N SER A 193 -10.27 -3.85 0.22
CA SER A 193 -10.52 -4.65 1.43
C SER A 193 -12.01 -4.76 1.76
N GLU A 194 -12.78 -3.68 1.65
CA GLU A 194 -14.23 -3.71 1.86
C GLU A 194 -14.95 -4.60 0.85
N GLY A 195 -14.50 -4.59 -0.41
CA GLY A 195 -15.04 -5.48 -1.43
C GLY A 195 -14.80 -6.96 -1.10
N ILE A 196 -13.61 -7.32 -0.60
CA ILE A 196 -13.29 -8.68 -0.16
C ILE A 196 -14.14 -9.07 1.05
N ILE A 197 -14.26 -8.19 2.06
CA ILE A 197 -15.06 -8.43 3.26
C ILE A 197 -16.53 -8.70 2.89
N LYS A 198 -17.11 -7.91 2.01
CA LYS A 198 -18.49 -8.10 1.54
C LYS A 198 -18.70 -9.40 0.77
N GLN A 199 -17.72 -9.80 -0.03
CA GLN A 199 -17.80 -11.03 -0.83
C GLN A 199 -17.56 -12.30 -0.03
N PHE A 200 -16.74 -12.24 1.01
CA PHE A 200 -16.32 -13.39 1.83
C PHE A 200 -16.56 -13.18 3.33
N PRO A 201 -17.79 -12.86 3.77
CA PRO A 201 -18.06 -12.54 5.17
C PRO A 201 -17.65 -13.68 6.10
N ASP A 202 -17.86 -14.93 5.72
CA ASP A 202 -17.53 -16.10 6.54
C ASP A 202 -16.02 -16.28 6.75
N LYS A 203 -15.18 -15.81 5.82
CA LYS A 203 -13.72 -15.92 5.94
C LYS A 203 -13.14 -14.89 6.90
N VAL A 204 -13.86 -13.79 7.12
CA VAL A 204 -13.43 -12.66 7.96
C VAL A 204 -14.26 -12.52 9.25
N ALA A 205 -15.22 -13.43 9.48
CA ALA A 205 -15.94 -13.53 10.75
C ALA A 205 -15.03 -14.06 11.86
N GLY A 206 -15.10 -13.49 13.05
CA GLY A 206 -14.38 -13.97 14.26
C GLY A 206 -13.69 -12.89 15.01
#